data_9539e8d731a6803688bfdd03c9fbd478
#
_entry.id   9539e8d731a6803688bfdd03c9fbd478
#
_cell.length_a   1.000
_cell.length_b   1.000
_cell.length_c   1.000
_cell.angle_alpha   90.00
_cell.angle_beta   90.00
_cell.angle_gamma   90.00
#
_symmetry.space_group_name_H-M   'P 1'
#
loop_
_entity.id
_entity.type
_entity.pdbx_description
1 polymer ?
#
loop_
_entity_poly.entity_id
_entity_poly.type
_entity_poly.pdbx_seq_one_letter_code
_entity_poly.pdbx_strand_id
1 'polypeptide(L)'
;MRLLKTLLVVIVAALVCAPTAMASDIKTPAKPDQLTDQLRSKVLAAGPEGVQVAEEELNIWCPGYQAPGVSANGCIVSPYGCTANFVFSDGTDWRTSPYIGTASHCTDNNGEPVIMQVDTTTLAEVGTVYRQTAGEEPGDDFAVIKVYPEVAARWGVNPAIPTGGPQGIYAGCDPQAVKNYGHGYAVTVAQGKPEAGLATSWYSDGYGWFGAGIMGDSGSGITIQDNRSAGNFTHIILVDLRGIYTPGELTGMRTTRILEFLGAGWSQVNADGSLSRVTNAPCPASNY
;
A
#
# COMPACT_ATOMS: atom_id res chain seq x y z
N MET A 1 -18.90 -12.76 31.63
CA MET A 1 -17.61 -13.24 31.13
C MET A 1 -17.63 -14.66 30.51
N ARG A 2 -18.47 -15.61 30.91
CA ARG A 2 -18.51 -16.96 30.32
C ARG A 2 -19.21 -17.00 28.94
N LEU A 3 -20.24 -16.21 28.69
CA LEU A 3 -20.96 -16.15 27.41
C LEU A 3 -20.12 -15.62 26.24
N LEU A 4 -19.21 -14.67 26.49
CA LEU A 4 -18.37 -14.07 25.44
C LEU A 4 -17.31 -15.04 24.91
N LYS A 5 -16.79 -15.92 25.79
CA LYS A 5 -15.83 -16.97 25.41
C LYS A 5 -16.48 -18.06 24.53
N THR A 6 -17.75 -18.39 24.79
CA THR A 6 -18.49 -19.40 24.01
C THR A 6 -18.84 -18.89 22.62
N LEU A 7 -19.12 -17.59 22.48
CA LEU A 7 -19.41 -16.98 21.16
C LEU A 7 -18.18 -16.94 20.26
N LEU A 8 -17.00 -16.66 20.80
CA LEU A 8 -15.74 -16.62 20.03
C LEU A 8 -15.36 -18.01 19.50
N VAL A 9 -15.57 -19.08 20.32
CA VAL A 9 -15.27 -20.46 19.91
C VAL A 9 -16.23 -20.94 18.81
N VAL A 10 -17.49 -20.51 18.83
CA VAL A 10 -18.46 -20.90 17.79
C VAL A 10 -18.16 -20.23 16.47
N ILE A 11 -17.68 -18.98 16.45
CA ILE A 11 -17.32 -18.28 15.20
C ILE A 11 -16.07 -18.90 14.57
N VAL A 12 -15.07 -19.30 15.37
CA VAL A 12 -13.87 -19.98 14.87
C VAL A 12 -14.21 -21.40 14.37
N ALA A 13 -15.11 -22.11 15.04
CA ALA A 13 -15.53 -23.44 14.60
C ALA A 13 -16.38 -23.42 13.31
N ALA A 14 -17.19 -22.36 13.09
CA ALA A 14 -17.97 -22.22 11.87
C ALA A 14 -17.10 -21.89 10.62
N LEU A 15 -15.94 -21.29 10.81
CA LEU A 15 -14.98 -21.03 9.73
C LEU A 15 -14.16 -22.27 9.33
N VAL A 16 -14.05 -23.27 10.25
CA VAL A 16 -13.26 -24.49 10.00
C VAL A 16 -14.10 -25.64 9.42
N CYS A 17 -15.44 -25.55 9.48
CA CYS A 17 -16.36 -26.57 9.00
C CYS A 17 -17.07 -26.25 7.68
N ALA A 18 -16.53 -25.34 6.86
CA ALA A 18 -17.02 -25.19 5.49
C ALA A 18 -16.63 -26.45 4.68
N PRO A 19 -17.58 -27.10 4.00
CA PRO A 19 -17.30 -28.34 3.30
C PRO A 19 -16.28 -28.09 2.16
N THR A 20 -15.33 -29.00 2.05
CA THR A 20 -14.28 -29.10 1.02
C THR A 20 -14.80 -29.40 -0.40
N ALA A 21 -15.96 -28.90 -0.76
CA ALA A 21 -16.53 -29.06 -2.07
C ALA A 21 -16.65 -27.71 -2.76
N MET A 22 -15.53 -27.19 -3.28
CA MET A 22 -15.41 -26.26 -4.41
C MET A 22 -13.96 -25.85 -4.65
N ALA A 23 -13.08 -26.83 -4.71
CA ALA A 23 -11.77 -26.64 -5.35
C ALA A 23 -11.88 -27.08 -6.82
N SER A 24 -12.90 -26.61 -7.53
CA SER A 24 -13.00 -26.77 -8.98
C SER A 24 -12.82 -25.40 -9.62
N ASP A 25 -11.65 -25.21 -10.23
CA ASP A 25 -11.37 -24.28 -11.33
C ASP A 25 -11.95 -22.85 -11.19
N ILE A 26 -11.73 -22.19 -10.06
CA ILE A 26 -11.66 -20.74 -10.10
C ILE A 26 -10.31 -20.44 -10.78
N LYS A 27 -10.31 -20.42 -12.12
CA LYS A 27 -9.27 -19.70 -12.85
C LYS A 27 -9.32 -18.29 -12.32
N THR A 28 -8.39 -17.96 -11.44
CA THR A 28 -8.09 -16.56 -11.12
C THR A 28 -7.92 -15.91 -12.48
N PRO A 29 -8.72 -14.90 -12.86
CA PRO A 29 -8.46 -14.19 -14.10
C PRO A 29 -7.01 -13.75 -13.99
N ALA A 30 -6.18 -14.22 -14.95
CA ALA A 30 -4.83 -13.77 -15.00
C ALA A 30 -4.91 -12.24 -15.03
N LYS A 31 -4.44 -11.55 -13.97
CA LYS A 31 -4.23 -10.11 -14.04
C LYS A 31 -3.40 -9.92 -15.29
N PRO A 32 -3.73 -8.98 -16.15
CA PRO A 32 -2.74 -8.43 -17.03
C PRO A 32 -1.68 -7.84 -16.10
N ASP A 33 -0.59 -8.57 -15.88
CA ASP A 33 0.45 -8.25 -14.90
C ASP A 33 1.09 -6.88 -15.17
N GLN A 34 0.78 -6.28 -16.31
CA GLN A 34 1.28 -4.98 -16.76
C GLN A 34 0.27 -4.33 -17.72
N LEU A 35 0.26 -3.02 -17.77
CA LEU A 35 -0.32 -2.29 -18.89
C LEU A 35 0.19 -2.88 -20.20
N THR A 36 -0.69 -3.02 -21.20
CA THR A 36 -0.22 -3.43 -22.52
C THR A 36 0.90 -2.48 -22.95
N ASP A 37 1.95 -3.00 -23.60
CA ASP A 37 3.08 -2.18 -24.08
C ASP A 37 2.62 -0.96 -24.88
N GLN A 38 1.54 -1.12 -25.64
CA GLN A 38 0.97 -0.04 -26.42
C GLN A 38 0.37 1.08 -25.54
N LEU A 39 -0.38 0.73 -24.50
CA LEU A 39 -0.97 1.72 -23.59
C LEU A 39 0.11 2.37 -22.73
N ARG A 40 1.05 1.57 -22.20
CA ARG A 40 2.21 2.08 -21.47
C ARG A 40 2.98 3.10 -22.31
N SER A 41 3.30 2.76 -23.56
CA SER A 41 4.00 3.67 -24.47
C SER A 41 3.23 4.96 -24.75
N LYS A 42 1.90 4.88 -24.89
CA LYS A 42 1.06 6.08 -25.08
C LYS A 42 1.08 6.98 -23.84
N VAL A 43 0.98 6.40 -22.63
CA VAL A 43 1.00 7.18 -21.38
C VAL A 43 2.36 7.85 -21.19
N LEU A 44 3.46 7.13 -21.42
CA LEU A 44 4.81 7.69 -21.31
C LEU A 44 5.05 8.80 -22.36
N ALA A 45 4.52 8.66 -23.58
CA ALA A 45 4.61 9.69 -24.60
C ALA A 45 3.76 10.94 -24.26
N ALA A 46 2.64 10.78 -23.56
CA ALA A 46 1.80 11.87 -23.09
C ALA A 46 2.36 12.53 -21.81
N GLY A 47 3.18 11.78 -21.05
CA GLY A 47 3.80 12.26 -19.81
C GLY A 47 2.78 12.77 -18.79
N PRO A 48 2.99 13.98 -18.22
CA PRO A 48 2.11 14.60 -17.24
C PRO A 48 0.69 14.91 -17.72
N GLU A 49 0.47 15.03 -19.04
CA GLU A 49 -0.86 15.26 -19.60
C GLU A 49 -1.79 14.07 -19.38
N GLY A 50 -1.23 12.88 -19.37
CA GLY A 50 -1.95 11.63 -19.20
C GLY A 50 -2.76 11.20 -20.43
N VAL A 51 -3.35 10.03 -20.32
CA VAL A 51 -4.18 9.39 -21.37
C VAL A 51 -5.50 8.98 -20.76
N GLN A 52 -6.60 9.34 -21.44
CA GLN A 52 -7.94 8.87 -21.07
C GLN A 52 -8.08 7.38 -21.41
N VAL A 53 -8.59 6.62 -20.46
CA VAL A 53 -8.84 5.19 -20.56
C VAL A 53 -10.28 4.93 -20.12
N ALA A 54 -10.94 3.95 -20.70
CA ALA A 54 -12.29 3.59 -20.30
C ALA A 54 -12.31 3.13 -18.83
N GLU A 55 -13.34 3.54 -18.09
CA GLU A 55 -13.45 3.22 -16.65
C GLU A 55 -13.46 1.72 -16.39
N GLU A 56 -14.15 0.95 -17.22
CA GLU A 56 -14.17 -0.51 -17.13
C GLU A 56 -12.80 -1.15 -17.35
N GLU A 57 -11.95 -0.55 -18.18
CA GLU A 57 -10.58 -1.00 -18.37
C GLU A 57 -9.71 -0.62 -17.17
N LEU A 58 -9.85 0.59 -16.64
CA LEU A 58 -9.14 1.01 -15.43
C LEU A 58 -9.48 0.16 -14.21
N ASN A 59 -10.75 -0.23 -14.05
CA ASN A 59 -11.18 -1.09 -12.95
C ASN A 59 -10.53 -2.49 -12.95
N ILE A 60 -9.89 -2.90 -14.04
CA ILE A 60 -9.09 -4.13 -14.09
C ILE A 60 -7.77 -3.92 -13.34
N TRP A 61 -7.11 -2.77 -13.50
CA TRP A 61 -5.82 -2.47 -12.87
C TRP A 61 -5.95 -1.74 -11.54
N CYS A 62 -6.97 -0.90 -11.41
CA CYS A 62 -7.21 -0.03 -10.29
C CYS A 62 -8.63 -0.19 -9.74
N PRO A 63 -8.99 -1.36 -9.20
CA PRO A 63 -10.34 -1.52 -8.66
C PRO A 63 -10.56 -0.61 -7.44
N GLY A 64 -11.78 -0.10 -7.33
CA GLY A 64 -12.23 0.67 -6.17
C GLY A 64 -12.11 2.18 -6.34
N TYR A 65 -12.19 2.87 -5.21
CA TYR A 65 -12.18 4.33 -5.20
C TYR A 65 -10.77 4.88 -5.40
N GLN A 66 -10.66 5.79 -6.35
CA GLN A 66 -9.45 6.58 -6.57
C GLN A 66 -9.72 8.04 -6.16
N ALA A 67 -8.91 8.54 -5.21
CA ALA A 67 -8.92 9.97 -4.91
C ALA A 67 -8.28 10.75 -6.07
N PRO A 68 -8.79 11.96 -6.40
CA PRO A 68 -8.19 12.77 -7.45
C PRO A 68 -6.72 13.13 -7.16
N GLY A 69 -5.93 13.22 -8.20
CA GLY A 69 -4.52 13.59 -8.14
C GLY A 69 -3.57 12.44 -7.79
N VAL A 70 -2.32 12.78 -7.53
CA VAL A 70 -1.34 11.85 -6.95
C VAL A 70 -1.68 11.68 -5.49
N SER A 71 -2.32 10.57 -5.15
CA SER A 71 -2.90 10.39 -3.83
C SER A 71 -2.20 9.31 -3.00
N ALA A 72 -2.14 9.54 -1.70
CA ALA A 72 -1.84 8.47 -0.75
C ALA A 72 -2.85 7.33 -0.93
N ASN A 73 -2.37 6.09 -0.91
CA ASN A 73 -3.10 4.88 -1.31
C ASN A 73 -3.69 4.95 -2.73
N GLY A 74 -3.05 5.71 -3.64
CA GLY A 74 -3.40 5.75 -5.05
C GLY A 74 -2.91 4.50 -5.81
N CYS A 75 -3.59 4.17 -6.89
CA CYS A 75 -3.25 3.01 -7.71
C CYS A 75 -2.03 3.28 -8.60
N ILE A 76 -1.02 2.43 -8.48
CA ILE A 76 0.14 2.35 -9.37
C ILE A 76 -0.12 1.23 -10.38
N VAL A 77 -0.01 1.52 -11.67
CA VAL A 77 -0.26 0.55 -12.74
C VAL A 77 1.00 0.12 -13.49
N SER A 78 2.10 0.87 -13.33
CA SER A 78 3.40 0.55 -13.96
C SER A 78 4.55 1.06 -13.07
N PRO A 79 5.64 0.30 -12.94
CA PRO A 79 5.94 -0.95 -13.65
C PRO A 79 5.06 -2.14 -13.25
N TYR A 80 4.63 -2.21 -11.99
CA TYR A 80 3.76 -3.28 -11.48
C TYR A 80 2.47 -2.71 -10.90
N GLY A 81 1.42 -3.51 -10.91
CA GLY A 81 0.14 -3.15 -10.30
C GLY A 81 0.21 -3.20 -8.78
N CYS A 82 0.38 -2.06 -8.17
CA CYS A 82 0.59 -1.87 -6.74
C CYS A 82 -0.23 -0.68 -6.22
N THR A 83 -0.04 -0.36 -4.95
CA THR A 83 -0.67 0.78 -4.29
C THR A 83 0.41 1.70 -3.72
N ALA A 84 0.23 3.00 -3.86
CA ALA A 84 1.05 3.98 -3.15
C ALA A 84 0.74 3.97 -1.65
N ASN A 85 1.63 4.51 -0.80
CA ASN A 85 1.32 4.68 0.62
C ASN A 85 1.11 6.15 0.99
N PHE A 86 2.10 6.79 1.57
CA PHE A 86 2.00 8.14 2.10
C PHE A 86 2.76 9.13 1.23
N VAL A 87 2.41 10.39 1.36
CA VAL A 87 3.16 11.51 0.80
C VAL A 87 4.29 11.88 1.76
N PHE A 88 5.46 12.18 1.20
CA PHE A 88 6.66 12.58 1.94
C PHE A 88 7.20 13.91 1.42
N SER A 89 7.98 14.60 2.27
CA SER A 89 8.73 15.82 1.96
C SER A 89 10.18 15.63 2.39
N ASP A 90 11.10 16.08 1.57
CA ASP A 90 12.54 16.13 1.85
C ASP A 90 12.96 17.43 2.56
N GLY A 91 11.99 18.19 3.05
CA GLY A 91 12.17 19.54 3.63
C GLY A 91 11.82 20.67 2.66
N THR A 92 11.58 20.38 1.38
CA THR A 92 11.00 21.31 0.41
C THR A 92 9.47 21.36 0.54
N ASP A 93 8.83 22.32 -0.13
CA ASP A 93 7.37 22.39 -0.15
C ASP A 93 6.80 21.18 -0.89
N TRP A 94 6.18 20.29 -0.14
CA TRP A 94 5.58 19.06 -0.66
C TRP A 94 4.45 19.29 -1.69
N ARG A 95 3.88 20.49 -1.75
CA ARG A 95 2.85 20.82 -2.74
C ARG A 95 3.42 21.02 -4.13
N THR A 96 4.68 21.40 -4.21
CA THR A 96 5.38 21.67 -5.47
C THR A 96 6.47 20.65 -5.80
N SER A 97 6.97 19.95 -4.80
CA SER A 97 8.00 18.90 -4.95
C SER A 97 7.69 17.72 -4.03
N PRO A 98 6.56 17.02 -4.27
CA PRO A 98 6.15 15.91 -3.43
C PRO A 98 6.91 14.64 -3.77
N TYR A 99 6.93 13.76 -2.77
CA TYR A 99 7.32 12.37 -2.94
C TYR A 99 6.18 11.47 -2.49
N ILE A 100 6.01 10.32 -3.14
CA ILE A 100 5.02 9.31 -2.75
C ILE A 100 5.71 7.96 -2.58
N GLY A 101 5.36 7.23 -1.54
CA GLY A 101 5.96 5.94 -1.25
C GLY A 101 5.17 4.76 -1.82
N THR A 102 5.85 3.63 -1.97
CA THR A 102 5.29 2.31 -2.27
C THR A 102 6.21 1.22 -1.72
N ALA A 103 6.00 -0.06 -2.03
CA ALA A 103 6.96 -1.12 -1.77
C ALA A 103 8.07 -1.14 -2.83
N SER A 104 9.30 -1.60 -2.49
CA SER A 104 10.40 -1.67 -3.46
C SER A 104 10.16 -2.72 -4.53
N HIS A 105 9.54 -3.87 -4.18
CA HIS A 105 9.20 -4.90 -5.17
C HIS A 105 8.13 -4.44 -6.19
N CYS A 106 7.54 -3.25 -5.99
CA CYS A 106 6.65 -2.59 -6.95
C CYS A 106 7.38 -1.78 -8.02
N THR A 107 8.72 -1.72 -7.95
CA THR A 107 9.58 -0.93 -8.83
C THR A 107 10.80 -1.76 -9.24
N ASP A 108 11.40 -1.49 -10.42
CA ASP A 108 12.59 -2.22 -10.85
C ASP A 108 13.87 -1.47 -10.46
N ASN A 109 13.97 -0.19 -10.81
CA ASN A 109 15.20 0.58 -10.68
C ASN A 109 14.96 2.06 -10.34
N ASN A 110 15.94 2.67 -9.70
CA ASN A 110 15.97 4.13 -9.57
C ASN A 110 15.98 4.81 -10.95
N GLY A 111 15.19 5.86 -11.11
CA GLY A 111 15.00 6.59 -12.36
C GLY A 111 13.92 6.01 -13.26
N GLU A 112 13.31 4.89 -12.92
CA GLU A 112 12.23 4.30 -13.70
C GLU A 112 10.96 5.15 -13.62
N PRO A 113 10.26 5.39 -14.76
CA PRO A 113 9.00 6.11 -14.78
C PRO A 113 7.88 5.30 -14.12
N VAL A 114 7.06 6.00 -13.34
CA VAL A 114 5.91 5.43 -12.64
C VAL A 114 4.62 6.01 -13.20
N ILE A 115 3.70 5.12 -13.58
CA ILE A 115 2.37 5.48 -14.05
C ILE A 115 1.36 5.20 -12.94
N MET A 116 0.53 6.21 -12.64
CA MET A 116 -0.58 6.11 -11.70
C MET A 116 -1.89 6.52 -12.35
N GLN A 117 -2.97 6.04 -11.78
CA GLN A 117 -4.28 6.63 -12.02
C GLN A 117 -4.38 7.96 -11.25
N VAL A 118 -4.71 9.05 -11.95
CA VAL A 118 -4.77 10.41 -11.37
C VAL A 118 -6.20 10.97 -11.25
N ASP A 119 -7.15 10.33 -11.92
CA ASP A 119 -8.59 10.54 -11.75
C ASP A 119 -9.37 9.28 -12.16
N THR A 120 -10.68 9.35 -12.28
CA THR A 120 -11.54 8.19 -12.58
C THR A 120 -11.31 7.59 -13.97
N THR A 121 -10.65 8.31 -14.87
CA THR A 121 -10.48 7.91 -16.28
C THR A 121 -9.10 8.16 -16.85
N THR A 122 -8.14 8.69 -16.07
CA THR A 122 -6.84 9.11 -16.59
C THR A 122 -5.68 8.37 -15.95
N LEU A 123 -4.81 7.84 -16.79
CA LEU A 123 -3.46 7.38 -16.42
C LEU A 123 -2.43 8.42 -16.82
N ALA A 124 -1.50 8.75 -15.94
CA ALA A 124 -0.40 9.67 -16.22
C ALA A 124 0.93 9.14 -15.73
N GLU A 125 2.01 9.48 -16.41
CA GLU A 125 3.36 9.36 -15.84
C GLU A 125 3.51 10.41 -14.74
N VAL A 126 3.58 9.96 -13.49
CA VAL A 126 3.55 10.88 -12.34
C VAL A 126 4.94 11.29 -11.86
N GLY A 127 5.95 10.52 -12.16
CA GLY A 127 7.29 10.77 -11.68
C GLY A 127 8.22 9.59 -11.92
N THR A 128 9.36 9.58 -11.25
CA THR A 128 10.34 8.50 -11.32
C THR A 128 10.68 7.96 -9.95
N VAL A 129 11.07 6.69 -9.88
CA VAL A 129 11.64 6.09 -8.68
C VAL A 129 12.88 6.87 -8.26
N TYR A 130 12.82 7.54 -7.13
CA TYR A 130 13.91 8.36 -6.63
C TYR A 130 14.94 7.53 -5.84
N ARG A 131 14.42 6.66 -4.97
CA ARG A 131 15.22 5.80 -4.10
C ARG A 131 14.39 4.62 -3.63
N GLN A 132 15.04 3.46 -3.52
CA GLN A 132 14.42 2.24 -2.98
C GLN A 132 15.39 1.50 -2.05
N THR A 133 14.87 0.68 -1.16
CA THR A 133 15.65 -0.26 -0.37
C THR A 133 16.26 -1.34 -1.27
N ALA A 134 17.34 -1.97 -0.82
CA ALA A 134 18.00 -3.03 -1.59
C ALA A 134 17.33 -4.40 -1.38
N GLY A 135 16.57 -4.55 -0.29
CA GLY A 135 15.86 -5.78 0.06
C GLY A 135 14.39 -5.73 -0.33
N GLU A 136 13.79 -6.89 -0.31
CA GLU A 136 12.34 -7.12 -0.46
C GLU A 136 11.81 -7.88 0.76
N GLU A 137 12.58 -7.92 1.86
CA GLU A 137 12.18 -8.59 3.10
C GLU A 137 11.24 -7.71 3.94
N PRO A 138 10.41 -8.30 4.80
CA PRO A 138 9.64 -7.53 5.77
C PRO A 138 10.55 -6.59 6.57
N GLY A 139 10.24 -5.28 6.58
CA GLY A 139 11.08 -4.26 7.22
C GLY A 139 12.18 -3.66 6.34
N ASP A 140 12.38 -4.13 5.11
CA ASP A 140 13.32 -3.58 4.12
C ASP A 140 12.73 -3.58 2.69
N ASP A 141 11.46 -3.21 2.54
CA ASP A 141 10.75 -3.21 1.27
C ASP A 141 10.00 -1.89 1.09
N PHE A 142 10.72 -0.87 0.63
CA PHE A 142 10.19 0.47 0.42
C PHE A 142 10.86 1.17 -0.76
N ALA A 143 10.06 1.83 -1.58
CA ALA A 143 10.50 2.77 -2.60
C ALA A 143 9.81 4.11 -2.45
N VAL A 144 10.49 5.18 -2.85
CA VAL A 144 9.93 6.52 -2.92
C VAL A 144 10.06 7.07 -4.33
N ILE A 145 8.96 7.60 -4.84
CA ILE A 145 8.80 8.17 -6.17
C ILE A 145 8.85 9.68 -6.03
N LYS A 146 9.72 10.34 -6.78
CA LYS A 146 9.73 11.79 -6.92
C LYS A 146 8.68 12.19 -7.95
N VAL A 147 7.65 12.88 -7.51
CA VAL A 147 6.57 13.35 -8.39
C VAL A 147 7.05 14.58 -9.17
N TYR A 148 6.73 14.65 -10.45
CA TYR A 148 7.07 15.81 -11.27
C TYR A 148 6.30 17.04 -10.82
N PRO A 149 6.94 18.22 -10.75
CA PRO A 149 6.28 19.46 -10.35
C PRO A 149 5.07 19.81 -11.22
N GLU A 150 5.14 19.56 -12.51
CA GLU A 150 4.04 19.77 -13.47
C GLU A 150 2.85 18.83 -13.21
N VAL A 151 3.09 17.60 -12.77
CA VAL A 151 2.04 16.66 -12.34
C VAL A 151 1.37 17.17 -11.06
N ALA A 152 2.18 17.57 -10.06
CA ALA A 152 1.67 18.14 -8.83
C ALA A 152 0.84 19.40 -9.08
N ALA A 153 1.28 20.26 -9.99
CA ALA A 153 0.57 21.49 -10.37
C ALA A 153 -0.74 21.20 -11.12
N ARG A 154 -0.75 20.20 -11.99
CA ARG A 154 -1.91 19.86 -12.84
C ARG A 154 -2.98 19.07 -12.11
N TRP A 155 -2.58 18.00 -11.44
CA TRP A 155 -3.49 17.02 -10.86
C TRP A 155 -3.66 17.20 -9.35
N GLY A 156 -2.74 17.92 -8.71
CA GLY A 156 -2.69 18.06 -7.26
C GLY A 156 -2.06 16.84 -6.58
N VAL A 157 -1.84 16.99 -5.28
CA VAL A 157 -1.33 15.93 -4.40
C VAL A 157 -2.25 15.79 -3.20
N ASN A 158 -2.72 14.59 -2.94
CA ASN A 158 -3.63 14.30 -1.84
C ASN A 158 -2.95 13.39 -0.79
N PRO A 159 -2.57 13.90 0.37
CA PRO A 159 -1.95 13.10 1.42
C PRO A 159 -2.96 12.27 2.24
N ALA A 160 -4.26 12.51 2.08
CA ALA A 160 -5.28 11.77 2.81
C ALA A 160 -5.55 10.40 2.18
N ILE A 161 -5.61 9.35 3.01
CA ILE A 161 -6.00 8.01 2.57
C ILE A 161 -7.49 7.77 2.77
N PRO A 162 -8.13 6.90 1.97
CA PRO A 162 -9.59 6.68 2.03
C PRO A 162 -10.11 6.20 3.39
N THR A 163 -9.29 5.48 4.16
CA THR A 163 -9.63 4.99 5.51
C THR A 163 -9.46 6.03 6.62
N GLY A 164 -9.00 7.22 6.28
CA GLY A 164 -8.72 8.33 7.19
C GLY A 164 -7.26 8.37 7.66
N GLY A 165 -6.71 9.58 7.73
CA GLY A 165 -5.31 9.83 8.08
C GLY A 165 -4.41 10.03 6.85
N PRO A 166 -3.07 10.03 7.06
CA PRO A 166 -2.42 9.95 8.37
C PRO A 166 -2.56 11.24 9.20
N GLN A 167 -2.64 11.08 10.53
CA GLN A 167 -2.65 12.20 11.50
C GLN A 167 -1.39 12.21 12.38
N GLY A 168 -0.31 11.63 11.90
CA GLY A 168 0.95 11.44 12.59
C GLY A 168 1.50 10.05 12.38
N ILE A 169 2.52 9.68 13.16
CA ILE A 169 3.24 8.41 13.04
C ILE A 169 3.07 7.59 14.32
N TYR A 170 2.75 6.33 14.17
CA TYR A 170 2.73 5.39 15.30
C TYR A 170 4.15 4.83 15.54
N ALA A 171 4.70 5.11 16.72
CA ALA A 171 6.01 4.61 17.14
C ALA A 171 5.93 3.56 18.27
N GLY A 172 4.73 3.22 18.76
CA GLY A 172 4.55 2.24 19.84
C GLY A 172 4.73 0.79 19.39
N CYS A 173 4.70 -0.14 20.36
CA CYS A 173 4.89 -1.58 20.13
C CYS A 173 3.71 -2.42 20.60
N ASP A 174 2.66 -1.79 21.10
CA ASP A 174 1.48 -2.48 21.59
C ASP A 174 0.59 -2.96 20.44
N PRO A 175 -0.14 -4.07 20.60
CA PRO A 175 -1.12 -4.52 19.61
C PRO A 175 -2.12 -3.43 19.25
N GLN A 176 -2.36 -3.25 17.97
CA GLN A 176 -3.22 -2.20 17.42
C GLN A 176 -4.20 -2.75 16.39
N ALA A 177 -5.45 -2.29 16.42
CA ALA A 177 -6.31 -2.42 15.26
C ALA A 177 -5.75 -1.57 14.11
N VAL A 178 -5.66 -2.15 12.92
CA VAL A 178 -5.11 -1.51 11.74
C VAL A 178 -6.16 -1.43 10.62
N LYS A 179 -5.97 -0.45 9.75
CA LYS A 179 -6.79 -0.21 8.57
C LYS A 179 -5.89 -0.09 7.35
N ASN A 180 -6.35 -0.67 6.27
CA ASN A 180 -5.75 -0.61 4.95
C ASN A 180 -6.77 -0.16 3.91
N TYR A 181 -6.28 0.40 2.81
CA TYR A 181 -7.00 0.55 1.56
C TYR A 181 -6.00 0.37 0.43
N GLY A 182 -6.13 -0.73 -0.28
CA GLY A 182 -5.28 -1.01 -1.43
C GLY A 182 -6.12 -1.20 -2.70
N HIS A 183 -5.44 -1.32 -3.82
CA HIS A 183 -6.03 -1.60 -5.13
C HIS A 183 -5.83 -3.06 -5.54
N GLY A 184 -5.88 -3.95 -4.56
CA GLY A 184 -5.75 -5.38 -4.78
C GLY A 184 -6.84 -5.96 -5.68
N TYR A 185 -6.53 -7.03 -6.40
CA TYR A 185 -7.35 -7.55 -7.49
C TYR A 185 -7.62 -9.07 -7.42
N ALA A 186 -6.99 -9.78 -6.50
CA ALA A 186 -7.04 -11.25 -6.50
C ALA A 186 -8.38 -11.86 -6.09
N VAL A 187 -9.21 -11.12 -5.33
CA VAL A 187 -10.51 -11.63 -4.84
C VAL A 187 -11.57 -10.54 -4.95
N THR A 188 -12.67 -10.86 -5.61
CA THR A 188 -13.77 -9.91 -5.87
C THR A 188 -14.41 -9.30 -4.61
N VAL A 189 -14.25 -9.91 -3.45
CA VAL A 189 -14.82 -9.43 -2.19
C VAL A 189 -13.95 -8.40 -1.47
N ALA A 190 -12.64 -8.35 -1.77
CA ALA A 190 -11.67 -7.43 -1.12
C ALA A 190 -11.17 -6.33 -2.08
N GLN A 191 -11.49 -6.40 -3.37
CA GLN A 191 -11.00 -5.45 -4.38
C GLN A 191 -11.38 -4.01 -4.05
N GLY A 192 -10.34 -3.14 -3.93
CA GLY A 192 -10.51 -1.69 -3.79
C GLY A 192 -11.48 -1.29 -2.67
N LYS A 193 -11.43 -1.96 -1.54
CA LYS A 193 -12.28 -1.72 -0.36
C LYS A 193 -11.42 -1.46 0.87
N PRO A 194 -11.96 -0.71 1.85
CA PRO A 194 -11.33 -0.62 3.15
C PRO A 194 -11.20 -2.00 3.78
N GLU A 195 -10.04 -2.29 4.29
CA GLU A 195 -9.68 -3.52 4.98
C GLU A 195 -9.34 -3.20 6.43
N ALA A 196 -9.50 -4.19 7.31
CA ALA A 196 -9.18 -4.04 8.70
C ALA A 196 -8.49 -5.29 9.24
N GLY A 197 -7.67 -5.12 10.27
CA GLY A 197 -6.97 -6.21 10.89
C GLY A 197 -6.47 -5.85 12.29
N LEU A 198 -5.68 -6.76 12.85
CA LEU A 198 -5.04 -6.60 14.14
C LEU A 198 -3.54 -6.81 13.99
N ALA A 199 -2.74 -5.77 14.17
CA ALA A 199 -1.30 -5.88 14.25
C ALA A 199 -0.91 -6.33 15.66
N THR A 200 -0.26 -7.47 15.75
CA THR A 200 0.13 -8.13 16.99
C THR A 200 1.63 -8.15 17.22
N SER A 201 2.39 -8.08 16.15
CA SER A 201 3.84 -8.12 16.15
C SER A 201 4.40 -6.77 15.69
N TRP A 202 5.21 -6.14 16.55
CA TRP A 202 5.85 -4.86 16.25
C TRP A 202 7.35 -4.96 16.50
N TYR A 203 8.12 -4.59 15.49
CA TYR A 203 9.58 -4.57 15.51
C TYR A 203 10.09 -3.16 15.25
N SER A 204 11.38 -2.91 15.38
CA SER A 204 11.97 -1.61 15.11
C SER A 204 11.87 -1.21 13.62
N ASP A 205 11.91 -2.20 12.73
CA ASP A 205 11.94 -2.07 11.27
C ASP A 205 10.61 -2.42 10.60
N GLY A 206 9.89 -3.43 11.11
CA GLY A 206 8.66 -3.96 10.51
C GLY A 206 7.54 -4.21 11.51
N TYR A 207 6.46 -4.76 11.02
CA TYR A 207 5.33 -5.23 11.81
C TYR A 207 4.57 -6.33 11.08
N GLY A 208 3.90 -7.16 11.89
CA GLY A 208 3.01 -8.19 11.39
C GLY A 208 1.57 -7.97 11.85
N TRP A 209 0.62 -8.28 10.99
CA TRP A 209 -0.79 -8.14 11.26
C TRP A 209 -1.63 -9.26 10.66
N PHE A 210 -2.80 -9.51 11.21
CA PHE A 210 -3.79 -10.45 10.72
C PHE A 210 -5.01 -9.68 10.22
N GLY A 211 -5.43 -9.94 8.98
CA GLY A 211 -6.54 -9.24 8.36
C GLY A 211 -6.69 -9.62 6.91
N ALA A 212 -7.41 -8.80 6.16
CA ALA A 212 -7.50 -8.91 4.72
C ALA A 212 -6.35 -8.15 4.07
N GLY A 213 -5.76 -8.76 3.06
CA GLY A 213 -4.75 -8.17 2.20
C GLY A 213 -4.53 -9.09 1.02
N ILE A 214 -4.47 -8.55 -0.18
CA ILE A 214 -4.38 -9.32 -1.41
C ILE A 214 -3.32 -8.74 -2.36
N MET A 215 -2.99 -9.50 -3.39
CA MET A 215 -2.05 -9.04 -4.42
C MET A 215 -2.53 -7.74 -5.07
N GLY A 216 -1.65 -6.76 -5.18
CA GLY A 216 -1.94 -5.39 -5.64
C GLY A 216 -2.14 -4.38 -4.51
N ASP A 217 -2.37 -4.83 -3.27
CA ASP A 217 -2.32 -3.97 -2.09
C ASP A 217 -0.88 -3.62 -1.68
N SER A 218 0.10 -4.33 -2.22
CA SER A 218 1.53 -4.07 -2.02
C SER A 218 1.85 -2.58 -2.13
N GLY A 219 2.56 -2.07 -1.15
CA GLY A 219 2.90 -0.65 -1.04
C GLY A 219 1.87 0.19 -0.29
N SER A 220 0.60 -0.23 -0.15
CA SER A 220 -0.45 0.57 0.49
C SER A 220 -0.10 1.02 1.91
N GLY A 221 -0.56 2.21 2.29
CA GLY A 221 -0.36 2.78 3.61
C GLY A 221 -1.30 2.19 4.65
N ILE A 222 -0.71 1.66 5.72
CA ILE A 222 -1.44 1.13 6.87
C ILE A 222 -1.53 2.19 7.96
N THR A 223 -2.73 2.41 8.49
CA THR A 223 -2.95 3.25 9.68
C THR A 223 -3.50 2.43 10.83
N ILE A 224 -3.18 2.85 12.06
CA ILE A 224 -3.84 2.32 13.26
C ILE A 224 -5.19 2.99 13.49
N GLN A 225 -5.93 2.54 14.49
CA GLN A 225 -7.33 2.99 14.74
C GLN A 225 -7.47 4.50 14.88
N ASP A 226 -6.49 5.19 15.48
CA ASP A 226 -6.49 6.66 15.66
C ASP A 226 -5.92 7.42 14.45
N ASN A 227 -5.83 6.77 13.30
CA ASN A 227 -5.37 7.34 12.03
C ASN A 227 -3.88 7.73 11.96
N ARG A 228 -3.03 7.32 12.91
CA ARG A 228 -1.57 7.45 12.75
C ARG A 228 -1.06 6.38 11.78
N SER A 229 -0.08 6.74 10.96
CA SER A 229 0.56 5.78 10.05
C SER A 229 1.35 4.72 10.83
N ALA A 230 1.18 3.47 10.46
CA ALA A 230 1.96 2.34 10.94
C ALA A 230 3.15 2.06 10.02
N GLY A 231 2.91 2.02 8.72
CA GLY A 231 3.88 1.71 7.68
C GLY A 231 3.21 1.39 6.35
N ASN A 232 3.91 0.69 5.48
CA ASN A 232 3.36 0.16 4.23
C ASN A 232 3.05 -1.34 4.36
N PHE A 233 2.16 -1.83 3.52
CA PHE A 233 1.93 -3.27 3.35
C PHE A 233 2.89 -3.81 2.30
N THR A 234 3.55 -4.95 2.60
CA THR A 234 4.55 -5.51 1.69
C THR A 234 4.31 -6.98 1.35
N HIS A 235 4.09 -7.85 2.34
CA HIS A 235 4.09 -9.29 2.12
C HIS A 235 2.89 -10.00 2.73
N ILE A 236 2.54 -11.11 2.09
CA ILE A 236 1.62 -12.12 2.62
C ILE A 236 2.47 -13.34 2.95
N ILE A 237 2.66 -13.63 4.23
CA ILE A 237 3.33 -14.86 4.65
C ILE A 237 2.34 -16.01 4.51
N LEU A 238 2.68 -16.97 3.67
CA LEU A 238 1.88 -18.19 3.49
C LEU A 238 2.34 -19.23 4.51
N VAL A 239 1.39 -19.75 5.28
CA VAL A 239 1.65 -20.85 6.21
C VAL A 239 1.31 -22.16 5.52
N ASP A 240 2.29 -23.06 5.44
CA ASP A 240 2.05 -24.43 4.98
C ASP A 240 1.41 -25.27 6.10
N LEU A 241 0.15 -25.53 5.96
CA LEU A 241 -0.57 -26.47 6.82
C LEU A 241 -0.69 -27.83 6.11
N ARG A 242 0.42 -28.58 6.08
CA ARG A 242 0.51 -29.94 5.48
C ARG A 242 0.20 -29.94 3.97
N GLY A 243 0.83 -29.04 3.23
CA GLY A 243 0.65 -28.91 1.78
C GLY A 243 -0.53 -28.02 1.37
N ILE A 244 -1.23 -27.42 2.33
CA ILE A 244 -2.23 -26.39 2.08
C ILE A 244 -1.65 -25.04 2.52
N TYR A 245 -1.35 -24.18 1.54
CA TYR A 245 -0.90 -22.81 1.81
C TYR A 245 -2.11 -21.97 2.20
N THR A 246 -2.08 -21.44 3.42
CA THR A 246 -3.08 -20.49 3.90
C THR A 246 -2.42 -19.14 4.16
N PRO A 247 -3.12 -18.01 3.89
CA PRO A 247 -2.63 -16.71 4.33
C PRO A 247 -2.41 -16.73 5.85
N GLY A 248 -1.19 -16.43 6.26
CA GLY A 248 -0.81 -16.30 7.64
C GLY A 248 -0.77 -14.83 8.06
N GLU A 249 0.39 -14.41 8.51
CA GLU A 249 0.63 -13.02 8.88
C GLU A 249 0.88 -12.16 7.64
N LEU A 250 0.32 -10.96 7.62
CA LEU A 250 0.62 -9.91 6.66
C LEU A 250 1.69 -9.00 7.26
N THR A 251 2.63 -8.54 6.47
CA THR A 251 3.77 -7.76 7.01
C THR A 251 3.99 -6.46 6.28
N GLY A 252 4.77 -5.58 6.90
CA GLY A 252 5.15 -4.31 6.31
C GLY A 252 6.33 -3.64 7.00
N MET A 253 6.92 -2.66 6.31
CA MET A 253 7.95 -1.80 6.86
C MET A 253 7.33 -0.64 7.63
N ARG A 254 7.86 -0.32 8.81
CA ARG A 254 7.32 0.76 9.65
C ARG A 254 7.60 2.15 9.07
N THR A 255 6.67 3.08 9.28
CA THR A 255 6.88 4.49 8.89
C THR A 255 8.12 5.10 9.58
N THR A 256 8.42 4.71 10.81
CA THR A 256 9.65 5.13 11.53
C THR A 256 10.91 4.67 10.80
N ARG A 257 10.94 3.43 10.34
CA ARG A 257 12.04 2.85 9.57
C ARG A 257 12.15 3.46 8.17
N ILE A 258 11.02 3.70 7.51
CA ILE A 258 10.97 4.44 6.24
C ILE A 258 11.64 5.81 6.36
N LEU A 259 11.33 6.58 7.40
CA LEU A 259 11.93 7.90 7.62
C LEU A 259 13.40 7.83 8.02
N GLU A 260 13.82 6.77 8.71
CA GLU A 260 15.23 6.50 8.96
C GLU A 260 15.97 6.23 7.64
N PHE A 261 15.44 5.36 6.78
CA PHE A 261 15.99 5.07 5.45
C PHE A 261 16.07 6.33 4.57
N LEU A 262 15.04 7.16 4.55
CA LEU A 262 15.03 8.41 3.79
C LEU A 262 16.04 9.41 4.33
N GLY A 263 16.29 9.42 5.63
CA GLY A 263 17.34 10.21 6.25
C GLY A 263 16.90 11.54 6.85
N ALA A 264 17.88 12.35 7.26
CA ALA A 264 17.65 13.64 7.90
C ALA A 264 16.93 14.61 6.95
N GLY A 265 15.99 15.40 7.49
CA GLY A 265 15.21 16.37 6.71
C GLY A 265 13.90 15.81 6.16
N TRP A 266 13.76 14.50 6.00
CA TRP A 266 12.54 13.91 5.52
C TRP A 266 11.43 13.84 6.58
N SER A 267 10.20 14.03 6.13
CA SER A 267 8.99 13.96 6.95
C SER A 267 7.84 13.34 6.16
N GLN A 268 6.92 12.72 6.87
CA GLN A 268 5.62 12.31 6.31
C GLN A 268 4.69 13.52 6.31
N VAL A 269 3.92 13.67 5.23
CA VAL A 269 2.84 14.65 5.14
C VAL A 269 1.56 14.03 5.70
N ASN A 270 0.96 14.69 6.68
CA ASN A 270 -0.33 14.27 7.24
C ASN A 270 -1.50 14.71 6.35
N ALA A 271 -2.68 14.15 6.59
CA ALA A 271 -3.89 14.46 5.82
C ALA A 271 -4.29 15.95 5.86
N ASP A 272 -3.94 16.67 6.92
CA ASP A 272 -4.14 18.11 7.06
C ASP A 272 -3.02 18.98 6.45
N GLY A 273 -2.01 18.33 5.87
CA GLY A 273 -0.83 18.95 5.27
C GLY A 273 0.28 19.31 6.25
N SER A 274 0.12 19.03 7.54
CA SER A 274 1.20 19.15 8.53
C SER A 274 2.26 18.08 8.33
N LEU A 275 3.44 18.28 8.88
CA LEU A 275 4.56 17.36 8.75
C LEU A 275 4.81 16.59 10.05
N SER A 276 5.01 15.29 9.92
CA SER A 276 5.38 14.42 11.05
C SER A 276 6.71 13.72 10.78
N ARG A 277 7.54 13.64 11.84
CA ARG A 277 8.81 12.93 11.81
C ARG A 277 9.04 12.21 13.13
N VAL A 278 9.12 10.90 13.05
CA VAL A 278 9.55 10.02 14.16
C VAL A 278 10.39 8.90 13.55
N THR A 279 11.63 8.75 13.99
CA THR A 279 12.58 7.75 13.46
C THR A 279 12.93 6.66 14.48
N ASN A 280 12.50 6.82 15.73
CA ASN A 280 12.76 5.84 16.78
C ASN A 280 11.48 5.05 17.09
N ALA A 281 11.57 3.74 16.99
CA ALA A 281 10.59 2.82 17.53
C ALA A 281 11.24 2.04 18.68
N PRO A 282 10.70 2.08 19.89
CA PRO A 282 11.27 1.39 21.05
C PRO A 282 11.01 -0.13 21.01
N CYS A 283 10.70 -0.67 19.85
CA CYS A 283 10.39 -2.08 19.67
C CYS A 283 11.66 -2.92 19.48
N PRO A 284 11.64 -4.23 19.80
CA PRO A 284 12.76 -5.11 19.54
C PRO A 284 13.07 -5.18 18.04
N ALA A 285 14.27 -5.59 17.65
CA ALA A 285 14.61 -5.89 16.27
C ALA A 285 13.78 -7.08 15.77
N SER A 286 13.49 -7.12 14.45
CA SER A 286 12.88 -8.29 13.83
C SER A 286 13.85 -9.47 13.82
N ASN A 287 13.29 -10.66 13.76
CA ASN A 287 14.03 -11.91 13.59
C ASN A 287 13.85 -12.49 12.18
N TYR A 288 13.41 -11.66 11.21
CA TYR A 288 13.27 -12.05 9.81
C TYR A 288 14.62 -12.13 9.12
#